data_6af8f7ec94d5176a62cb565f546fe44d
#
_entry.id   6af8f7ec94d5176a62cb565f546fe44d
#
_cell.length_a   1.000
_cell.length_b   1.000
_cell.length_c   1.000
_cell.angle_alpha   90.00
_cell.angle_beta   90.00
_cell.angle_gamma   90.00
#
_symmetry.space_group_name_H-M   'P 1'
#
loop_
_entity.id
_entity.type
_entity.pdbx_description
1 polymer ?
#
loop_
_entity_poly.entity_id
_entity_poly.type
_entity_poly.pdbx_seq_one_letter_code
_entity_poly.pdbx_strand_id
1 'polypeptide(L)'
;MCIRDRVYGVRPDVRIMNTSYLGGEWYIDEMKTKANDAPGVPFSLPKHKYTFNNDMIYVTNSIDRPVEIKEVIDFVRSDDPRSKVKLADGTLADYIPAKRIALPVNKENALASGIVAEKDRDKMVDTVFINIKKNSLDKNQLMILDMLANFDWKRPIYMTQVYILQDFGLMDYLQFDGYAYRLVPILTPTQNPYEIGRIDADYAAPLLRDTFRYGNLEDPRVYADYFIQYNLSASHARDAFARVAKELLRQNRVAEAVELLDLGLERMPTSQVRFTDTNTYPFLEAYYAASAMGDKEAAAKGDALLREYAQTLIEYIEHYLRFEGAQGDMVSGLIDEKLDQLGDIYYLASYADRKEVVAELNDYYRSLGVSEENLIDVGDKRQQPDSALLPAAK
;
A
#
# COMPACT_ATOMS: atom_id res chain seq x y z
N MET A 1 9.04 19.01 12.54
CA MET A 1 9.54 19.21 11.17
C MET A 1 8.64 18.49 10.17
N CYS A 2 8.11 19.18 9.21
CA CYS A 2 7.20 18.60 8.21
C CYS A 2 7.96 17.61 7.31
N ILE A 3 7.32 16.51 6.90
CA ILE A 3 7.88 15.55 5.92
C ILE A 3 8.36 16.29 4.67
N ARG A 4 7.60 17.30 4.22
CA ARG A 4 7.94 18.16 3.09
C ARG A 4 9.33 18.81 3.26
N ASP A 5 9.61 19.35 4.44
CA ASP A 5 10.88 20.07 4.68
C ASP A 5 12.07 19.11 4.67
N ARG A 6 11.91 17.88 5.17
CA ARG A 6 12.94 16.84 5.10
C ARG A 6 13.21 16.40 3.67
N VAL A 7 12.17 16.13 2.90
CA VAL A 7 12.35 15.71 1.51
C VAL A 7 13.02 16.82 0.72
N TYR A 8 12.58 18.07 0.84
CA TYR A 8 13.20 19.19 0.14
C TYR A 8 14.66 19.44 0.55
N GLY A 9 15.03 19.14 1.81
CA GLY A 9 16.42 19.23 2.25
C GLY A 9 17.34 18.15 1.66
N VAL A 10 16.80 16.99 1.31
CA VAL A 10 17.56 15.85 0.75
C VAL A 10 17.41 15.75 -0.77
N ARG A 11 16.21 16.04 -1.28
CA ARG A 11 15.84 15.95 -2.70
C ARG A 11 15.14 17.22 -3.15
N PRO A 12 15.87 18.31 -3.37
CA PRO A 12 15.31 19.59 -3.82
C PRO A 12 14.68 19.52 -5.21
N ASP A 13 15.01 18.50 -5.98
CA ASP A 13 14.49 18.16 -7.31
C ASP A 13 13.10 17.47 -7.30
N VAL A 14 12.62 17.04 -6.13
CA VAL A 14 11.34 16.33 -5.97
C VAL A 14 10.23 17.31 -5.59
N ARG A 15 9.11 17.29 -6.32
CA ARG A 15 7.90 18.01 -5.98
C ARG A 15 6.97 17.15 -5.13
N ILE A 16 6.78 17.53 -3.87
CA ILE A 16 5.81 16.87 -3.00
C ILE A 16 4.43 17.47 -3.22
N MET A 17 3.46 16.61 -3.44
CA MET A 17 2.07 16.99 -3.64
C MET A 17 1.17 16.23 -2.64
N ASN A 18 0.45 16.97 -1.80
CA ASN A 18 -0.60 16.41 -0.96
C ASN A 18 -1.91 16.40 -1.75
N THR A 19 -2.39 15.20 -2.08
CA THR A 19 -3.58 15.04 -2.92
C THR A 19 -4.85 15.56 -2.28
N SER A 20 -4.97 15.57 -0.95
CA SER A 20 -6.12 16.14 -0.25
C SER A 20 -6.20 17.66 -0.42
N TYR A 21 -5.05 18.34 -0.49
CA TYR A 21 -5.02 19.81 -0.67
C TYR A 21 -5.31 20.25 -2.10
N LEU A 22 -5.31 19.34 -3.09
CA LEU A 22 -5.74 19.64 -4.46
C LEU A 22 -7.24 20.01 -4.57
N GLY A 23 -8.02 19.89 -3.51
CA GLY A 23 -9.35 20.51 -3.42
C GLY A 23 -9.31 22.04 -3.28
N GLY A 24 -8.17 22.62 -2.88
CA GLY A 24 -7.99 24.06 -2.70
C GLY A 24 -7.30 24.73 -3.89
N GLU A 25 -7.93 25.79 -4.46
CA GLU A 25 -7.39 26.52 -5.63
C GLU A 25 -5.99 27.10 -5.37
N TRP A 26 -5.77 27.63 -4.16
CA TRP A 26 -4.49 28.20 -3.77
C TRP A 26 -3.35 27.17 -3.84
N TYR A 27 -3.64 25.93 -3.47
CA TYR A 27 -2.67 24.85 -3.50
C TYR A 27 -2.37 24.39 -4.94
N ILE A 28 -3.40 24.33 -5.79
CA ILE A 28 -3.23 24.04 -7.21
C ILE A 28 -2.35 25.10 -7.86
N ASP A 29 -2.59 26.40 -7.58
CA ASP A 29 -1.75 27.50 -8.08
C ASP A 29 -0.30 27.39 -7.58
N GLU A 30 -0.09 27.04 -6.30
CA GLU A 30 1.23 26.78 -5.74
C GLU A 30 1.93 25.62 -6.45
N MET A 31 1.19 24.52 -6.71
CA MET A 31 1.77 23.34 -7.38
C MET A 31 2.21 23.62 -8.82
N LYS A 32 1.62 24.57 -9.52
CA LYS A 32 2.03 25.00 -10.87
C LYS A 32 3.40 25.71 -10.88
N THR A 33 3.84 26.19 -9.76
CA THR A 33 5.11 26.94 -9.66
C THR A 33 6.29 26.04 -9.35
N LYS A 34 7.50 26.46 -9.71
CA LYS A 34 8.73 25.80 -9.32
C LYS A 34 8.93 25.91 -7.80
N ALA A 35 9.39 24.83 -7.16
CA ALA A 35 9.82 24.84 -5.75
C ALA A 35 11.21 24.22 -5.63
N ASN A 36 12.15 24.98 -5.09
CA ASN A 36 13.57 24.61 -5.10
C ASN A 36 14.03 24.29 -6.54
N ASP A 37 14.58 23.11 -6.78
CA ASP A 37 14.99 22.64 -8.09
C ASP A 37 13.90 21.84 -8.82
N ALA A 38 12.79 21.56 -8.14
CA ALA A 38 11.68 20.80 -8.71
C ALA A 38 10.81 21.71 -9.62
N PRO A 39 10.59 21.36 -10.88
CA PRO A 39 9.63 22.05 -11.73
C PRO A 39 8.22 21.90 -11.18
N GLY A 40 7.33 22.84 -11.55
CA GLY A 40 5.91 22.76 -11.22
C GLY A 40 5.26 21.47 -11.72
N VAL A 41 4.12 21.13 -11.13
CA VAL A 41 3.27 20.05 -11.62
C VAL A 41 2.61 20.51 -12.91
N PRO A 42 2.57 19.69 -13.97
CA PRO A 42 2.13 20.12 -15.29
C PRO A 42 0.59 20.16 -15.41
N PHE A 43 -0.07 20.92 -14.54
CA PHE A 43 -1.51 21.18 -14.65
C PHE A 43 -1.80 22.11 -15.83
N SER A 44 -2.76 21.72 -16.66
CA SER A 44 -3.12 22.44 -17.88
C SER A 44 -4.48 23.12 -17.81
N LEU A 45 -5.34 22.76 -16.88
CA LEU A 45 -6.64 23.38 -16.72
C LEU A 45 -6.51 24.86 -16.29
N PRO A 46 -7.29 25.77 -16.91
CA PRO A 46 -7.31 27.18 -16.53
C PRO A 46 -8.02 27.37 -15.19
N LYS A 47 -7.69 28.47 -14.50
CA LYS A 47 -8.10 28.70 -13.11
C LYS A 47 -9.61 28.60 -12.90
N HIS A 48 -10.43 29.09 -13.79
CA HIS A 48 -11.90 29.08 -13.68
C HIS A 48 -12.51 27.67 -13.67
N LYS A 49 -11.74 26.62 -14.05
CA LYS A 49 -12.19 25.21 -14.00
C LYS A 49 -12.02 24.56 -12.61
N TYR A 50 -11.23 25.15 -11.72
CA TYR A 50 -10.99 24.63 -10.37
C TYR A 50 -11.17 25.66 -9.25
N THR A 51 -11.78 26.84 -9.56
CA THR A 51 -12.09 27.83 -8.54
C THR A 51 -13.26 27.42 -7.65
N PHE A 52 -13.58 28.27 -6.68
CA PHE A 52 -14.69 28.11 -5.74
C PHE A 52 -15.99 27.72 -6.48
N ASN A 53 -16.75 26.80 -5.93
CA ASN A 53 -17.94 26.13 -6.47
C ASN A 53 -17.71 25.04 -7.55
N ASN A 54 -16.48 24.75 -7.94
CA ASN A 54 -16.16 23.63 -8.83
C ASN A 54 -15.51 22.51 -8.01
N ASP A 55 -16.21 21.99 -6.98
CA ASP A 55 -15.66 21.01 -6.05
C ASP A 55 -15.77 19.58 -6.57
N MET A 56 -16.63 19.35 -7.56
CA MET A 56 -16.81 18.06 -8.23
C MET A 56 -17.08 18.21 -9.71
N ILE A 57 -16.78 17.16 -10.48
CA ILE A 57 -17.11 17.04 -11.90
C ILE A 57 -17.92 15.77 -12.15
N TYR A 58 -18.96 15.86 -12.95
CA TYR A 58 -19.77 14.70 -13.33
C TYR A 58 -19.01 13.81 -14.32
N VAL A 59 -19.25 12.50 -14.23
CA VAL A 59 -18.71 11.51 -15.15
C VAL A 59 -19.87 10.77 -15.79
N THR A 60 -19.91 10.76 -17.09
CA THR A 60 -20.92 10.06 -17.88
C THR A 60 -20.28 8.95 -18.70
N ASN A 61 -21.09 8.09 -19.29
CA ASN A 61 -20.64 7.12 -20.28
C ASN A 61 -21.22 7.46 -21.64
N SER A 62 -21.19 8.74 -22.02
CA SER A 62 -21.72 9.20 -23.31
C SER A 62 -20.89 8.66 -24.50
N ILE A 63 -19.62 8.33 -24.24
CA ILE A 63 -18.72 7.69 -25.19
C ILE A 63 -18.34 6.32 -24.64
N ASP A 64 -18.80 5.25 -25.27
CA ASP A 64 -18.59 3.88 -24.86
C ASP A 64 -17.33 3.24 -25.51
N ARG A 65 -16.29 4.00 -25.67
CA ARG A 65 -14.96 3.54 -26.08
C ARG A 65 -13.90 4.22 -25.22
N PRO A 66 -12.68 3.67 -25.16
CA PRO A 66 -11.58 4.41 -24.55
C PRO A 66 -11.34 5.74 -25.26
N VAL A 67 -11.19 6.80 -24.47
CA VAL A 67 -10.88 8.15 -24.97
C VAL A 67 -9.49 8.54 -24.44
N GLU A 68 -8.65 9.12 -25.29
CA GLU A 68 -7.34 9.56 -24.84
C GLU A 68 -7.46 10.63 -23.74
N ILE A 69 -6.65 10.52 -22.71
CA ILE A 69 -6.73 11.41 -21.54
C ILE A 69 -6.60 12.89 -21.89
N LYS A 70 -5.78 13.23 -22.92
CA LYS A 70 -5.67 14.62 -23.42
C LYS A 70 -6.96 15.10 -24.01
N GLU A 71 -7.64 14.28 -24.82
CA GLU A 71 -8.95 14.64 -25.39
C GLU A 71 -9.98 14.88 -24.30
N VAL A 72 -9.97 14.08 -23.23
CA VAL A 72 -10.85 14.24 -22.06
C VAL A 72 -10.58 15.58 -21.37
N ILE A 73 -9.32 15.91 -21.09
CA ILE A 73 -8.97 17.17 -20.42
C ILE A 73 -9.22 18.37 -21.35
N ASP A 74 -8.98 18.28 -22.64
CA ASP A 74 -9.31 19.34 -23.61
C ASP A 74 -10.83 19.57 -23.71
N PHE A 75 -11.64 18.50 -23.62
CA PHE A 75 -13.10 18.59 -23.54
C PHE A 75 -13.56 19.34 -22.28
N VAL A 76 -13.00 18.99 -21.10
CA VAL A 76 -13.30 19.70 -19.84
C VAL A 76 -12.82 21.14 -19.88
N ARG A 77 -11.66 21.40 -20.49
CA ARG A 77 -11.11 22.77 -20.66
C ARG A 77 -11.97 23.67 -21.51
N SER A 78 -12.70 23.10 -22.49
CA SER A 78 -13.54 23.85 -23.41
C SER A 78 -14.66 24.62 -22.69
N ASP A 79 -14.91 25.88 -23.13
CA ASP A 79 -16.05 26.67 -22.68
C ASP A 79 -17.24 26.64 -23.67
N ASP A 80 -17.13 25.81 -24.72
CA ASP A 80 -18.22 25.62 -25.68
C ASP A 80 -19.46 25.02 -24.95
N PRO A 81 -20.65 25.61 -25.05
CA PRO A 81 -21.87 25.07 -24.42
C PRO A 81 -22.15 23.61 -24.81
N ARG A 82 -21.70 23.14 -25.97
CA ARG A 82 -21.84 21.74 -26.42
C ARG A 82 -20.98 20.76 -25.63
N SER A 83 -19.95 21.26 -24.94
CA SER A 83 -19.09 20.44 -24.01
C SER A 83 -19.61 20.48 -22.59
N LYS A 84 -20.83 20.94 -22.35
CA LYS A 84 -21.43 21.03 -21.01
C LYS A 84 -22.65 20.11 -20.89
N VAL A 85 -22.94 19.70 -19.67
CA VAL A 85 -24.20 19.04 -19.32
C VAL A 85 -25.12 20.05 -18.66
N LYS A 86 -26.40 20.02 -19.03
CA LYS A 86 -27.43 20.86 -18.40
C LYS A 86 -27.94 20.18 -17.15
N LEU A 87 -27.81 20.83 -16.01
CA LEU A 87 -28.31 20.37 -14.73
C LEU A 87 -29.80 20.62 -14.57
N ALA A 88 -30.42 20.04 -13.52
CA ALA A 88 -31.86 20.16 -13.27
C ALA A 88 -32.33 21.60 -13.01
N ASP A 89 -31.46 22.47 -12.49
CA ASP A 89 -31.71 23.91 -12.27
C ASP A 89 -31.48 24.76 -13.54
N GLY A 90 -31.10 24.13 -14.65
CA GLY A 90 -30.86 24.77 -15.93
C GLY A 90 -29.43 25.29 -16.12
N THR A 91 -28.57 25.21 -15.13
CA THR A 91 -27.15 25.60 -15.24
C THR A 91 -26.37 24.62 -16.12
N LEU A 92 -25.27 25.11 -16.72
CA LEU A 92 -24.35 24.30 -17.52
C LEU A 92 -23.13 23.94 -16.66
N ALA A 93 -22.82 22.66 -16.59
CA ALA A 93 -21.68 22.14 -15.85
C ALA A 93 -20.68 21.40 -16.74
N ASP A 94 -19.42 21.46 -16.38
CA ASP A 94 -18.37 20.60 -16.98
C ASP A 94 -18.62 19.15 -16.64
N TYR A 95 -18.26 18.24 -17.54
CA TYR A 95 -18.33 16.80 -17.28
C TYR A 95 -17.28 16.02 -18.07
N ILE A 96 -17.00 14.81 -17.61
CA ILE A 96 -16.15 13.83 -18.29
C ILE A 96 -17.06 12.91 -19.11
N PRO A 97 -16.87 12.80 -20.44
CA PRO A 97 -17.81 12.11 -21.32
C PRO A 97 -17.60 10.57 -21.38
N ALA A 98 -16.51 10.05 -20.83
CA ALA A 98 -16.14 8.64 -20.88
C ALA A 98 -15.66 8.13 -19.53
N LYS A 99 -16.06 6.91 -19.17
CA LYS A 99 -15.57 6.22 -17.95
C LYS A 99 -14.28 5.46 -18.19
N ARG A 100 -13.95 5.15 -19.43
CA ARG A 100 -12.71 4.48 -19.81
C ARG A 100 -11.80 5.44 -20.55
N ILE A 101 -10.67 5.75 -19.92
CA ILE A 101 -9.71 6.74 -20.42
C ILE A 101 -8.39 6.04 -20.72
N ALA A 102 -7.78 6.37 -21.83
CA ALA A 102 -6.51 5.83 -22.31
C ALA A 102 -5.37 6.82 -22.02
N LEU A 103 -4.38 6.40 -21.25
CA LEU A 103 -3.12 7.10 -21.03
C LEU A 103 -2.03 6.43 -21.87
N PRO A 104 -1.60 7.05 -23.00
CA PRO A 104 -0.56 6.51 -23.85
C PRO A 104 0.78 6.38 -23.11
N VAL A 105 1.55 5.34 -23.41
CA VAL A 105 2.85 5.11 -22.82
C VAL A 105 3.96 5.50 -23.79
N ASN A 106 4.82 6.42 -23.38
CA ASN A 106 6.07 6.66 -24.06
C ASN A 106 7.16 5.75 -23.44
N LYS A 107 7.38 4.59 -24.06
CA LYS A 107 8.31 3.55 -23.55
C LYS A 107 9.74 4.06 -23.47
N GLU A 108 10.19 4.86 -24.43
CA GLU A 108 11.56 5.41 -24.44
C GLU A 108 11.77 6.37 -23.25
N ASN A 109 10.80 7.26 -22.99
CA ASN A 109 10.87 8.14 -21.85
C ASN A 109 10.81 7.36 -20.53
N ALA A 110 9.96 6.33 -20.42
CA ALA A 110 9.82 5.52 -19.21
C ALA A 110 11.13 4.78 -18.86
N LEU A 111 11.86 4.31 -19.86
CA LEU A 111 13.18 3.71 -19.67
C LEU A 111 14.24 4.75 -19.34
N ALA A 112 14.31 5.83 -20.11
CA ALA A 112 15.32 6.88 -19.92
C ALA A 112 15.21 7.57 -18.56
N SER A 113 13.99 7.66 -18.01
CA SER A 113 13.74 8.24 -16.68
C SER A 113 13.90 7.25 -15.52
N GLY A 114 14.13 5.96 -15.80
CA GLY A 114 14.21 4.91 -14.78
C GLY A 114 12.85 4.54 -14.15
N ILE A 115 11.73 4.95 -14.76
CA ILE A 115 10.39 4.49 -14.34
C ILE A 115 10.29 2.98 -14.50
N VAL A 116 10.89 2.42 -15.57
CA VAL A 116 10.99 0.99 -15.80
C VAL A 116 12.46 0.64 -16.01
N ALA A 117 12.90 -0.46 -15.41
CA ALA A 117 14.24 -1.00 -15.65
C ALA A 117 14.33 -1.62 -17.05
N GLU A 118 15.52 -1.57 -17.70
CA GLU A 118 15.73 -2.11 -19.04
C GLU A 118 15.33 -3.59 -19.16
N LYS A 119 15.57 -4.39 -18.12
CA LYS A 119 15.17 -5.81 -18.04
C LYS A 119 13.66 -6.05 -18.16
N ASP A 120 12.84 -5.03 -17.91
CA ASP A 120 11.37 -5.10 -17.93
C ASP A 120 10.77 -4.40 -19.17
N ARG A 121 11.59 -4.00 -20.15
CA ARG A 121 11.18 -3.33 -21.41
C ARG A 121 10.00 -4.04 -22.09
N ASP A 122 10.10 -5.35 -22.22
CA ASP A 122 9.10 -6.15 -22.93
C ASP A 122 7.79 -6.37 -22.16
N LYS A 123 7.77 -6.01 -20.86
CA LYS A 123 6.58 -6.09 -20.01
C LYS A 123 5.71 -4.84 -20.10
N MET A 124 6.23 -3.76 -20.72
CA MET A 124 5.50 -2.50 -20.82
C MET A 124 4.32 -2.60 -21.77
N VAL A 125 3.16 -2.14 -21.32
CA VAL A 125 1.98 -1.93 -22.18
C VAL A 125 2.14 -0.67 -23.04
N ASP A 126 1.40 -0.58 -24.15
CA ASP A 126 1.37 0.63 -24.98
C ASP A 126 0.41 1.69 -24.40
N THR A 127 -0.53 1.27 -23.57
CA THR A 127 -1.56 2.14 -23.00
C THR A 127 -1.91 1.66 -21.59
N VAL A 128 -1.92 2.58 -20.63
CA VAL A 128 -2.49 2.40 -19.31
C VAL A 128 -3.96 2.83 -19.34
N PHE A 129 -4.87 1.96 -18.90
CA PHE A 129 -6.29 2.27 -18.88
C PHE A 129 -6.74 2.74 -17.50
N ILE A 130 -7.36 3.91 -17.47
CA ILE A 130 -8.04 4.47 -16.32
C ILE A 130 -9.52 4.11 -16.45
N ASN A 131 -10.07 3.47 -15.43
CA ASN A 131 -11.46 3.02 -15.41
C ASN A 131 -12.21 3.66 -14.23
N ILE A 132 -12.98 4.69 -14.51
CA ILE A 132 -13.73 5.44 -13.50
C ILE A 132 -15.04 4.71 -13.20
N LYS A 133 -15.17 4.20 -11.98
CA LYS A 133 -16.39 3.48 -11.55
C LYS A 133 -17.50 4.42 -11.08
N LYS A 134 -17.14 5.61 -10.59
CA LYS A 134 -18.05 6.63 -10.05
C LYS A 134 -18.75 7.43 -11.14
N ASN A 135 -19.83 8.12 -10.76
CA ASN A 135 -20.53 9.07 -11.64
C ASN A 135 -20.13 10.52 -11.40
N SER A 136 -19.20 10.74 -10.48
CA SER A 136 -18.58 12.04 -10.22
C SER A 136 -17.18 11.83 -9.65
N LEU A 137 -16.32 12.80 -9.85
CA LEU A 137 -15.01 12.90 -9.25
C LEU A 137 -14.92 14.22 -8.48
N ASP A 138 -14.17 14.19 -7.39
CA ASP A 138 -13.82 15.40 -6.65
C ASP A 138 -12.78 16.22 -7.41
N LYS A 139 -12.65 17.50 -7.07
CA LYS A 139 -11.68 18.41 -7.69
C LYS A 139 -10.26 17.88 -7.64
N ASN A 140 -9.83 17.30 -6.52
CA ASN A 140 -8.52 16.70 -6.37
C ASN A 140 -8.29 15.54 -7.37
N GLN A 141 -9.31 14.73 -7.61
CA GLN A 141 -9.26 13.65 -8.59
C GLN A 141 -9.20 14.18 -10.05
N LEU A 142 -9.95 15.25 -10.36
CA LEU A 142 -9.84 15.92 -11.65
C LEU A 142 -8.42 16.46 -11.89
N MET A 143 -7.81 17.07 -10.88
CA MET A 143 -6.45 17.59 -11.00
C MET A 143 -5.40 16.48 -11.18
N ILE A 144 -5.62 15.29 -10.59
CA ILE A 144 -4.76 14.13 -10.88
C ILE A 144 -4.91 13.71 -12.35
N LEU A 145 -6.12 13.67 -12.90
CA LEU A 145 -6.31 13.38 -14.33
C LEU A 145 -5.64 14.43 -15.22
N ASP A 146 -5.72 15.73 -14.86
CA ASP A 146 -5.05 16.79 -15.60
C ASP A 146 -3.51 16.64 -15.55
N MET A 147 -2.96 16.28 -14.39
CA MET A 147 -1.53 15.95 -14.26
C MET A 147 -1.15 14.76 -15.16
N LEU A 148 -1.94 13.69 -15.13
CA LEU A 148 -1.68 12.49 -15.94
C LEU A 148 -1.83 12.76 -17.44
N ALA A 149 -2.71 13.67 -17.85
CA ALA A 149 -2.86 14.08 -19.25
C ALA A 149 -1.59 14.76 -19.80
N ASN A 150 -0.80 15.36 -18.93
CA ASN A 150 0.47 16.01 -19.26
C ASN A 150 1.69 15.18 -18.80
N PHE A 151 1.47 13.94 -18.41
CA PHE A 151 2.49 12.99 -17.99
C PHE A 151 3.11 12.30 -19.23
N ASP A 152 4.32 12.67 -19.54
CA ASP A 152 5.05 12.16 -20.70
C ASP A 152 6.06 11.05 -20.36
N TRP A 153 5.92 10.46 -19.17
CA TRP A 153 6.78 9.40 -18.61
C TRP A 153 8.25 9.79 -18.41
N LYS A 154 8.56 11.09 -18.37
CA LYS A 154 9.91 11.60 -18.12
C LYS A 154 10.22 11.80 -16.63
N ARG A 155 9.19 11.90 -15.80
CA ARG A 155 9.32 12.23 -14.39
C ARG A 155 8.55 11.22 -13.56
N PRO A 156 9.21 10.36 -12.75
CA PRO A 156 8.52 9.34 -11.99
C PRO A 156 7.47 9.92 -11.03
N ILE A 157 6.34 9.24 -10.90
CA ILE A 157 5.29 9.53 -9.92
C ILE A 157 5.36 8.47 -8.83
N TYR A 158 5.61 8.90 -7.60
CA TYR A 158 5.58 8.07 -6.41
C TYR A 158 4.43 8.45 -5.51
N MET A 159 3.82 7.47 -4.86
CA MET A 159 2.72 7.64 -3.92
C MET A 159 2.99 6.87 -2.63
N THR A 160 2.80 7.52 -1.49
CA THR A 160 2.82 6.87 -0.17
C THR A 160 1.43 6.40 0.24
N GLN A 161 0.37 6.98 -0.36
CA GLN A 161 -1.03 6.60 -0.16
C GLN A 161 -1.66 6.38 -1.54
N VAL A 162 -2.21 5.19 -1.74
CA VAL A 162 -2.68 4.76 -3.08
C VAL A 162 -4.20 4.72 -3.24
N TYR A 163 -4.97 4.92 -2.15
CA TYR A 163 -6.43 4.80 -2.17
C TYR A 163 -7.10 5.67 -3.24
N ILE A 164 -6.54 6.85 -3.54
CA ILE A 164 -7.08 7.73 -4.58
C ILE A 164 -7.00 7.12 -5.98
N LEU A 165 -6.05 6.23 -6.22
CA LEU A 165 -5.88 5.52 -7.48
C LEU A 165 -6.87 4.37 -7.67
N GLN A 166 -7.48 3.90 -6.58
CA GLN A 166 -8.50 2.84 -6.64
C GLN A 166 -9.71 3.27 -7.46
N ASP A 167 -10.11 4.54 -7.36
CA ASP A 167 -11.22 5.10 -8.13
C ASP A 167 -10.92 5.17 -9.63
N PHE A 168 -9.65 5.13 -9.99
CA PHE A 168 -9.16 5.16 -11.38
C PHE A 168 -8.82 3.78 -11.94
N GLY A 169 -8.84 2.73 -11.11
CA GLY A 169 -8.41 1.38 -11.52
C GLY A 169 -6.91 1.30 -11.85
N LEU A 170 -6.08 2.16 -11.23
CA LEU A 170 -4.64 2.23 -11.49
C LEU A 170 -3.80 1.36 -10.54
N MET A 171 -4.44 0.64 -9.61
CA MET A 171 -3.74 -0.20 -8.63
C MET A 171 -2.88 -1.29 -9.28
N ASP A 172 -3.32 -1.82 -10.42
CA ASP A 172 -2.61 -2.85 -11.18
C ASP A 172 -1.38 -2.34 -11.94
N TYR A 173 -1.14 -1.04 -11.92
CA TYR A 173 0.01 -0.38 -12.57
C TYR A 173 1.00 0.20 -11.55
N LEU A 174 1.02 -0.34 -10.34
CA LEU A 174 1.92 0.11 -9.29
C LEU A 174 3.09 -0.84 -9.11
N GLN A 175 4.27 -0.29 -8.81
CA GLN A 175 5.42 -1.02 -8.30
C GLN A 175 5.72 -0.55 -6.89
N PHE A 176 5.86 -1.48 -5.96
CA PHE A 176 6.22 -1.21 -4.58
C PHE A 176 7.73 -1.16 -4.43
N ASP A 177 8.25 0.00 -4.06
CA ASP A 177 9.68 0.26 -3.90
C ASP A 177 10.06 0.40 -2.39
N GLY A 178 9.37 -0.33 -1.51
CA GLY A 178 9.61 -0.37 -0.07
C GLY A 178 8.80 0.63 0.74
N TYR A 179 8.94 1.94 0.53
CA TYR A 179 8.17 2.98 1.25
C TYR A 179 7.12 3.68 0.40
N ALA A 180 7.21 3.54 -0.90
CA ALA A 180 6.32 4.21 -1.82
C ALA A 180 5.99 3.30 -3.01
N TYR A 181 4.89 3.61 -3.65
CA TYR A 181 4.44 2.98 -4.87
C TYR A 181 4.77 3.88 -6.05
N ARG A 182 5.44 3.33 -7.04
CA ARG A 182 5.75 4.01 -8.31
C ARG A 182 4.72 3.62 -9.36
N LEU A 183 4.17 4.60 -10.07
CA LEU A 183 3.34 4.35 -11.24
C LEU A 183 4.23 3.85 -12.38
N VAL A 184 3.95 2.64 -12.86
CA VAL A 184 4.71 1.98 -13.94
C VAL A 184 3.76 1.49 -15.04
N PRO A 185 4.13 1.53 -16.31
CA PRO A 185 3.30 1.04 -17.41
C PRO A 185 3.44 -0.50 -17.59
N ILE A 186 3.35 -1.23 -16.47
CA ILE A 186 3.40 -2.70 -16.45
C ILE A 186 2.15 -3.17 -15.74
N LEU A 187 1.28 -3.88 -16.47
CA LEU A 187 0.06 -4.42 -15.90
C LEU A 187 0.37 -5.65 -15.03
N THR A 188 0.10 -5.54 -13.74
CA THR A 188 0.24 -6.63 -12.78
C THR A 188 -1.03 -6.69 -11.94
N PRO A 189 -2.01 -7.53 -12.30
CA PRO A 189 -3.27 -7.63 -11.58
C PRO A 189 -3.05 -7.95 -10.10
N THR A 190 -3.64 -7.15 -9.23
CA THR A 190 -3.59 -7.34 -7.79
C THR A 190 -4.42 -8.56 -7.41
N GLN A 191 -3.78 -9.61 -6.89
CA GLN A 191 -4.45 -10.83 -6.44
C GLN A 191 -4.85 -10.74 -4.96
N ASN A 192 -4.01 -10.10 -4.16
CA ASN A 192 -4.25 -9.89 -2.74
C ASN A 192 -4.40 -8.38 -2.47
N PRO A 193 -5.54 -7.91 -1.95
CA PRO A 193 -5.77 -6.49 -1.68
C PRO A 193 -4.83 -5.89 -0.63
N TYR A 194 -4.15 -6.73 0.16
CA TYR A 194 -3.15 -6.32 1.15
C TYR A 194 -1.74 -6.21 0.54
N GLU A 195 -1.48 -6.80 -0.62
CA GLU A 195 -0.18 -6.81 -1.28
C GLU A 195 -0.23 -6.10 -2.64
N ILE A 196 -0.61 -4.83 -2.62
CA ILE A 196 -0.73 -4.02 -3.83
C ILE A 196 0.63 -3.78 -4.48
N GLY A 197 0.65 -3.81 -5.81
CA GLY A 197 1.82 -3.47 -6.63
C GLY A 197 2.80 -4.63 -6.81
N ARG A 198 3.40 -4.69 -8.00
CA ARG A 198 4.51 -5.60 -8.27
C ARG A 198 5.74 -5.22 -7.44
N ILE A 199 6.62 -6.16 -7.22
CA ILE A 199 7.91 -5.94 -6.57
C ILE A 199 9.03 -6.31 -7.54
N ASP A 200 10.00 -5.42 -7.72
CA ASP A 200 11.29 -5.74 -8.31
C ASP A 200 12.29 -5.95 -7.15
N ALA A 201 12.54 -7.20 -6.79
CA ALA A 201 13.38 -7.54 -5.65
C ALA A 201 14.83 -7.04 -5.82
N ASP A 202 15.36 -7.03 -7.05
CA ASP A 202 16.72 -6.52 -7.34
C ASP A 202 16.83 -5.01 -7.09
N TYR A 203 15.72 -4.29 -7.23
CA TYR A 203 15.65 -2.87 -6.95
C TYR A 203 15.30 -2.58 -5.48
N ALA A 204 14.32 -3.29 -4.93
CA ALA A 204 13.78 -2.99 -3.61
C ALA A 204 14.67 -3.50 -2.46
N ALA A 205 15.30 -4.68 -2.57
CA ALA A 205 16.12 -5.24 -1.49
C ALA A 205 17.34 -4.35 -1.16
N PRO A 206 18.13 -3.83 -2.14
CA PRO A 206 19.19 -2.86 -1.85
C PRO A 206 18.69 -1.56 -1.21
N LEU A 207 17.49 -1.09 -1.57
CA LEU A 207 16.92 0.10 -0.93
C LEU A 207 16.66 -0.15 0.56
N LEU A 208 16.07 -1.29 0.92
CA LEU A 208 15.81 -1.68 2.31
C LEU A 208 17.11 -1.90 3.08
N ARG A 209 18.10 -2.55 2.47
CA ARG A 209 19.36 -2.90 3.12
C ARG A 209 20.29 -1.70 3.31
N ASP A 210 20.48 -0.89 2.27
CA ASP A 210 21.62 0.02 2.19
C ASP A 210 21.22 1.50 2.16
N THR A 211 20.00 1.82 1.68
CA THR A 211 19.61 3.20 1.38
C THR A 211 18.71 3.78 2.47
N PHE A 212 17.68 3.05 2.87
CA PHE A 212 16.71 3.56 3.84
C PHE A 212 17.31 3.68 5.24
N ARG A 213 16.74 4.58 6.04
CA ARG A 213 17.16 4.84 7.43
C ARG A 213 15.97 4.65 8.35
N TYR A 214 16.17 3.89 9.41
CA TYR A 214 15.12 3.43 10.32
C TYR A 214 15.12 4.18 11.67
N GLY A 215 15.77 5.35 11.73
CA GLY A 215 15.73 6.23 12.90
C GLY A 215 16.48 5.69 14.12
N ASN A 216 17.43 4.79 13.92
CA ASN A 216 18.19 4.10 14.97
C ASN A 216 17.28 3.34 15.96
N LEU A 217 16.19 2.76 15.46
CA LEU A 217 15.25 1.98 16.31
C LEU A 217 15.90 0.73 16.94
N GLU A 218 17.04 0.29 16.42
CA GLU A 218 17.88 -0.76 17.03
C GLU A 218 18.51 -0.34 18.36
N ASP A 219 18.65 0.96 18.63
CA ASP A 219 19.16 1.48 19.91
C ASP A 219 18.01 1.55 20.93
N PRO A 220 18.06 0.78 22.04
CA PRO A 220 16.98 0.76 23.04
C PRO A 220 16.77 2.09 23.77
N ARG A 221 17.67 3.07 23.61
CA ARG A 221 17.53 4.42 24.15
C ARG A 221 16.65 5.30 23.28
N VAL A 222 16.40 4.90 22.03
CA VAL A 222 15.52 5.63 21.12
C VAL A 222 14.08 5.38 21.52
N TYR A 223 13.35 6.45 21.78
CA TYR A 223 11.92 6.38 22.05
C TYR A 223 11.13 6.72 20.78
N ALA A 224 10.33 5.77 20.34
CA ALA A 224 9.30 5.99 19.32
C ALA A 224 7.94 6.03 20.00
N ASP A 225 7.23 7.15 19.93
CA ASP A 225 5.90 7.25 20.51
C ASP A 225 4.87 6.38 19.74
N TYR A 226 3.71 6.15 20.37
CA TYR A 226 2.66 5.31 19.79
C TYR A 226 2.24 5.77 18.39
N PHE A 227 2.19 7.07 18.12
CA PHE A 227 1.77 7.60 16.83
C PHE A 227 2.80 7.24 15.73
N ILE A 228 4.09 7.34 16.03
CA ILE A 228 5.16 6.95 15.09
C ILE A 228 5.16 5.44 14.88
N GLN A 229 4.98 4.65 15.94
CA GLN A 229 4.96 3.20 15.85
C GLN A 229 3.78 2.70 15.02
N TYR A 230 2.59 3.25 15.21
CA TYR A 230 1.35 2.74 14.64
C TYR A 230 0.95 3.42 13.32
N ASN A 231 1.07 4.75 13.23
CA ASN A 231 0.45 5.50 12.12
C ASN A 231 1.41 5.93 11.01
N LEU A 232 2.70 6.10 11.26
CA LEU A 232 3.52 6.82 10.30
C LEU A 232 4.53 6.01 9.53
N SER A 233 5.13 5.00 10.08
CA SER A 233 6.19 4.39 9.29
C SER A 233 6.71 3.05 9.79
N ALA A 234 6.80 2.84 11.10
CA ALA A 234 7.51 1.68 11.59
C ALA A 234 6.82 0.36 11.24
N SER A 235 5.49 0.29 11.32
CA SER A 235 4.75 -0.91 10.94
C SER A 235 4.79 -1.15 9.42
N HIS A 236 4.60 -0.12 8.61
CA HIS A 236 4.71 -0.24 7.14
C HIS A 236 6.15 -0.49 6.68
N ALA A 237 7.13 0.08 7.39
CA ALA A 237 8.53 -0.15 7.09
C ALA A 237 8.92 -1.60 7.35
N ARG A 238 8.44 -2.21 8.43
CA ARG A 238 8.67 -3.63 8.72
C ARG A 238 7.99 -4.53 7.68
N ASP A 239 6.73 -4.26 7.33
CA ASP A 239 6.00 -5.00 6.29
C ASP A 239 6.76 -5.02 4.95
N ALA A 240 7.44 -3.93 4.59
CA ALA A 240 8.22 -3.85 3.36
C ALA A 240 9.30 -4.95 3.27
N PHE A 241 9.95 -5.28 4.38
CA PHE A 241 10.94 -6.37 4.41
C PHE A 241 10.30 -7.72 4.10
N ALA A 242 9.18 -8.03 4.72
CA ALA A 242 8.47 -9.29 4.49
C ALA A 242 7.96 -9.39 3.05
N ARG A 243 7.39 -8.34 2.49
CA ARG A 243 6.91 -8.30 1.11
C ARG A 243 8.02 -8.52 0.10
N VAL A 244 9.18 -7.88 0.28
CA VAL A 244 10.34 -8.08 -0.62
C VAL A 244 10.95 -9.46 -0.41
N ALA A 245 11.02 -9.96 0.82
CA ALA A 245 11.48 -11.32 1.11
C ALA A 245 10.58 -12.37 0.45
N LYS A 246 9.25 -12.21 0.48
CA LYS A 246 8.31 -13.10 -0.23
C LYS A 246 8.57 -13.11 -1.73
N GLU A 247 8.89 -11.97 -2.34
CA GLU A 247 9.25 -11.91 -3.76
C GLU A 247 10.59 -12.61 -4.04
N LEU A 248 11.58 -12.48 -3.15
CA LEU A 248 12.84 -13.24 -3.24
C LEU A 248 12.58 -14.75 -3.16
N LEU A 249 11.67 -15.20 -2.31
CA LEU A 249 11.26 -16.60 -2.21
C LEU A 249 10.60 -17.08 -3.51
N ARG A 250 9.71 -16.29 -4.13
CA ARG A 250 9.12 -16.60 -5.45
C ARG A 250 10.20 -16.79 -6.54
N GLN A 251 11.33 -16.10 -6.38
CA GLN A 251 12.50 -16.23 -7.25
C GLN A 251 13.46 -17.34 -6.82
N ASN A 252 13.11 -18.16 -5.81
CA ASN A 252 13.96 -19.20 -5.21
C ASN A 252 15.28 -18.69 -4.60
N ARG A 253 15.30 -17.43 -4.14
CA ARG A 253 16.45 -16.77 -3.48
C ARG A 253 16.29 -16.84 -1.96
N VAL A 254 16.24 -18.07 -1.43
CA VAL A 254 15.84 -18.34 -0.03
C VAL A 254 16.78 -17.67 0.98
N ALA A 255 18.09 -17.83 0.80
CA ALA A 255 19.07 -17.26 1.74
C ALA A 255 18.98 -15.73 1.83
N GLU A 256 18.79 -15.04 0.69
CA GLU A 256 18.64 -13.59 0.66
C GLU A 256 17.31 -13.13 1.29
N ALA A 257 16.27 -13.93 1.14
CA ALA A 257 14.97 -13.65 1.77
C ALA A 257 15.08 -13.73 3.30
N VAL A 258 15.71 -14.79 3.83
CA VAL A 258 15.92 -14.95 5.28
C VAL A 258 16.80 -13.85 5.84
N GLU A 259 17.93 -13.53 5.16
CA GLU A 259 18.79 -12.40 5.54
C GLU A 259 18.02 -11.08 5.62
N LEU A 260 17.13 -10.82 4.65
CA LEU A 260 16.34 -9.60 4.62
C LEU A 260 15.30 -9.55 5.74
N LEU A 261 14.67 -10.68 6.09
CA LEU A 261 13.75 -10.77 7.23
C LEU A 261 14.50 -10.51 8.55
N ASP A 262 15.63 -11.16 8.76
CA ASP A 262 16.47 -10.98 9.95
C ASP A 262 16.87 -9.50 10.11
N LEU A 263 17.32 -8.89 9.01
CA LEU A 263 17.66 -7.46 8.99
C LEU A 263 16.48 -6.56 9.36
N GLY A 264 15.27 -6.88 8.90
CA GLY A 264 14.06 -6.12 9.23
C GLY A 264 13.75 -6.13 10.73
N LEU A 265 13.92 -7.28 11.39
CA LEU A 265 13.75 -7.41 12.84
C LEU A 265 14.92 -6.78 13.62
N GLU A 266 16.15 -6.84 13.11
CA GLU A 266 17.30 -6.16 13.70
C GLU A 266 17.12 -4.63 13.68
N ARG A 267 16.75 -4.06 12.54
CA ARG A 267 16.57 -2.62 12.35
C ARG A 267 15.35 -2.05 13.07
N MET A 268 14.34 -2.87 13.24
CA MET A 268 13.08 -2.52 13.91
C MET A 268 12.68 -3.63 14.87
N PRO A 269 13.40 -3.78 16.00
CA PRO A 269 13.13 -4.85 16.95
C PRO A 269 11.72 -4.76 17.53
N THR A 270 11.15 -5.91 17.89
CA THR A 270 9.80 -6.05 18.42
C THR A 270 9.60 -5.26 19.72
N SER A 271 10.66 -5.08 20.50
CA SER A 271 10.67 -4.23 21.71
C SER A 271 10.46 -2.74 21.43
N GLN A 272 10.77 -2.27 20.23
CA GLN A 272 10.64 -0.85 19.81
C GLN A 272 9.46 -0.63 18.86
N VAL A 273 9.18 -1.58 17.99
CA VAL A 273 8.09 -1.53 17.02
C VAL A 273 7.10 -2.62 17.35
N ARG A 274 5.92 -2.21 17.85
CA ARG A 274 4.88 -3.15 18.31
C ARG A 274 4.42 -4.07 17.20
N PHE A 275 3.96 -5.24 17.60
CA PHE A 275 3.29 -6.18 16.73
C PHE A 275 1.96 -5.63 16.20
N THR A 276 1.74 -5.85 14.91
CA THR A 276 0.45 -5.70 14.24
C THR A 276 0.32 -6.83 13.22
N ASP A 277 -0.89 -7.15 12.80
CA ASP A 277 -1.10 -8.18 11.76
C ASP A 277 -0.31 -7.86 10.49
N THR A 278 -0.37 -6.60 10.06
CA THR A 278 0.27 -6.16 8.82
C THR A 278 1.79 -6.21 8.85
N ASN A 279 2.41 -6.17 10.04
CA ASN A 279 3.86 -6.16 10.14
C ASN A 279 4.47 -7.43 10.76
N THR A 280 3.65 -8.39 11.18
CA THR A 280 4.11 -9.62 11.85
C THR A 280 3.72 -10.87 11.08
N TYR A 281 2.43 -11.01 10.73
CA TYR A 281 1.95 -12.17 9.97
C TYR A 281 2.74 -12.41 8.66
N PRO A 282 3.04 -11.38 7.83
CA PRO A 282 3.85 -11.58 6.62
C PRO A 282 5.28 -12.10 6.89
N PHE A 283 5.87 -11.75 8.05
CA PHE A 283 7.18 -12.31 8.46
C PHE A 283 7.08 -13.78 8.81
N LEU A 284 6.07 -14.15 9.59
CA LEU A 284 5.82 -15.54 9.95
C LEU A 284 5.63 -16.40 8.72
N GLU A 285 4.76 -15.97 7.81
CA GLU A 285 4.51 -16.63 6.55
C GLU A 285 5.79 -16.80 5.72
N ALA A 286 6.60 -15.74 5.60
CA ALA A 286 7.84 -15.78 4.84
C ALA A 286 8.90 -16.71 5.47
N TYR A 287 9.05 -16.74 6.79
CA TYR A 287 9.94 -17.69 7.46
C TYR A 287 9.49 -19.14 7.26
N TYR A 288 8.21 -19.43 7.37
CA TYR A 288 7.71 -20.79 7.14
C TYR A 288 7.82 -21.21 5.68
N ALA A 289 7.60 -20.28 4.75
CA ALA A 289 7.84 -20.52 3.33
C ALA A 289 9.32 -20.82 3.03
N ALA A 290 10.25 -20.05 3.61
CA ALA A 290 11.69 -20.30 3.50
C ALA A 290 12.07 -21.69 4.05
N SER A 291 11.47 -22.09 5.17
CA SER A 291 11.67 -23.43 5.74
C SER A 291 11.15 -24.53 4.80
N ALA A 292 9.97 -24.37 4.24
CA ALA A 292 9.41 -25.32 3.26
C ALA A 292 10.29 -25.45 2.00
N MET A 293 11.04 -24.39 1.67
CA MET A 293 12.00 -24.35 0.57
C MET A 293 13.41 -24.86 0.96
N GLY A 294 13.60 -25.33 2.20
CA GLY A 294 14.78 -26.03 2.67
C GLY A 294 15.71 -25.25 3.59
N ASP A 295 15.37 -24.04 4.00
CA ASP A 295 16.13 -23.35 5.05
C ASP A 295 15.81 -23.98 6.43
N LYS A 296 16.86 -24.55 7.05
CA LYS A 296 16.70 -25.34 8.29
C LYS A 296 16.45 -24.50 9.55
N GLU A 297 16.84 -23.22 9.52
CA GLU A 297 16.75 -22.33 10.67
C GLU A 297 15.49 -21.46 10.63
N ALA A 298 14.95 -21.23 9.44
CA ALA A 298 13.83 -20.31 9.23
C ALA A 298 12.59 -20.71 10.04
N ALA A 299 12.28 -22.00 10.16
CA ALA A 299 11.15 -22.45 10.98
C ALA A 299 11.30 -22.08 12.46
N ALA A 300 12.50 -22.27 13.03
CA ALA A 300 12.76 -21.93 14.42
C ALA A 300 12.66 -20.41 14.67
N LYS A 301 13.10 -19.59 13.71
CA LYS A 301 12.93 -18.13 13.75
C LYS A 301 11.45 -17.73 13.68
N GLY A 302 10.69 -18.35 12.78
CA GLY A 302 9.25 -18.17 12.69
C GLY A 302 8.53 -18.56 13.99
N ASP A 303 8.85 -19.72 14.56
CA ASP A 303 8.26 -20.17 15.83
C ASP A 303 8.58 -19.23 17.00
N ALA A 304 9.81 -18.71 17.08
CA ALA A 304 10.19 -17.77 18.12
C ALA A 304 9.39 -16.45 18.01
N LEU A 305 9.30 -15.91 16.81
CA LEU A 305 8.53 -14.68 16.53
C LEU A 305 7.03 -14.89 16.79
N LEU A 306 6.48 -16.07 16.42
CA LEU A 306 5.08 -16.38 16.64
C LEU A 306 4.77 -16.45 18.14
N ARG A 307 5.61 -17.14 18.94
CA ARG A 307 5.43 -17.21 20.39
C ARG A 307 5.46 -15.84 21.05
N GLU A 308 6.39 -14.97 20.64
CA GLU A 308 6.47 -13.59 21.15
C GLU A 308 5.20 -12.79 20.80
N TYR A 309 4.70 -12.92 19.58
CA TYR A 309 3.47 -12.27 19.15
C TYR A 309 2.24 -12.84 19.87
N ALA A 310 2.12 -14.17 19.95
CA ALA A 310 1.05 -14.82 20.68
C ALA A 310 1.01 -14.38 22.16
N GLN A 311 2.16 -14.36 22.83
CA GLN A 311 2.26 -13.89 24.21
C GLN A 311 1.75 -12.44 24.35
N THR A 312 2.12 -11.57 23.42
CA THR A 312 1.64 -10.18 23.41
C THR A 312 0.12 -10.10 23.25
N LEU A 313 -0.47 -10.89 22.36
CA LEU A 313 -1.93 -10.95 22.17
C LEU A 313 -2.63 -11.49 23.42
N ILE A 314 -2.10 -12.54 24.02
CA ILE A 314 -2.59 -13.14 25.28
C ILE A 314 -2.62 -12.10 26.41
N GLU A 315 -1.52 -11.36 26.58
CA GLU A 315 -1.43 -10.31 27.59
C GLU A 315 -2.48 -9.21 27.40
N TYR A 316 -2.76 -8.81 26.14
CA TYR A 316 -3.84 -7.88 25.84
C TYR A 316 -5.21 -8.45 26.18
N ILE A 317 -5.50 -9.70 25.79
CA ILE A 317 -6.78 -10.37 26.08
C ILE A 317 -6.98 -10.46 27.58
N GLU A 318 -6.00 -10.95 28.34
CA GLU A 318 -6.07 -11.07 29.79
C GLU A 318 -6.21 -9.71 30.49
N HIS A 319 -5.58 -8.67 29.93
CA HIS A 319 -5.75 -7.31 30.45
C HIS A 319 -7.18 -6.81 30.24
N TYR A 320 -7.75 -6.98 29.05
CA TYR A 320 -9.09 -6.52 28.74
C TYR A 320 -10.17 -7.31 29.46
N LEU A 321 -9.99 -8.61 29.71
CA LEU A 321 -10.91 -9.44 30.49
C LEU A 321 -11.08 -9.00 31.96
N ARG A 322 -10.20 -8.12 32.46
CA ARG A 322 -10.32 -7.55 33.83
C ARG A 322 -11.36 -6.42 33.92
N PHE A 323 -11.82 -5.88 32.81
CA PHE A 323 -12.85 -4.84 32.81
C PHE A 323 -14.24 -5.47 32.88
N GLU A 324 -15.12 -4.87 33.71
CA GLU A 324 -16.49 -5.35 33.94
C GLU A 324 -17.53 -4.26 33.63
N GLY A 325 -18.79 -4.65 33.45
CA GLY A 325 -19.92 -3.74 33.20
C GLY A 325 -19.68 -2.88 31.95
N ALA A 326 -20.02 -1.61 32.02
CA ALA A 326 -19.90 -0.67 30.91
C ALA A 326 -18.47 -0.53 30.35
N GLN A 327 -17.44 -0.75 31.18
CA GLN A 327 -16.05 -0.77 30.70
C GLN A 327 -15.74 -2.06 29.94
N GLY A 328 -16.27 -3.20 30.38
CA GLY A 328 -16.18 -4.46 29.65
C GLY A 328 -16.82 -4.37 28.27
N ASP A 329 -18.02 -3.75 28.20
CA ASP A 329 -18.70 -3.53 26.91
C ASP A 329 -17.87 -2.68 25.93
N MET A 330 -17.15 -1.67 26.45
CA MET A 330 -16.28 -0.81 25.60
C MET A 330 -15.06 -1.53 25.03
N VAL A 331 -14.54 -2.56 25.70
CA VAL A 331 -13.34 -3.27 25.29
C VAL A 331 -13.64 -4.61 24.61
N SER A 332 -14.90 -5.06 24.58
CA SER A 332 -15.27 -6.34 23.98
C SER A 332 -14.78 -6.49 22.53
N GLY A 333 -14.97 -5.46 21.71
CA GLY A 333 -14.47 -5.46 20.32
C GLY A 333 -12.94 -5.53 20.20
N LEU A 334 -12.20 -5.05 21.20
CA LEU A 334 -10.75 -5.19 21.25
C LEU A 334 -10.33 -6.63 21.60
N ILE A 335 -11.10 -7.29 22.48
CA ILE A 335 -10.88 -8.71 22.80
C ILE A 335 -11.11 -9.54 21.56
N ASP A 336 -12.24 -9.34 20.86
CA ASP A 336 -12.56 -10.05 19.62
C ASP A 336 -11.47 -9.86 18.57
N GLU A 337 -10.98 -8.63 18.38
CA GLU A 337 -9.87 -8.33 17.47
C GLU A 337 -8.61 -9.14 17.82
N LYS A 338 -8.24 -9.22 19.10
CA LYS A 338 -7.03 -9.94 19.51
C LYS A 338 -7.20 -11.46 19.45
N LEU A 339 -8.41 -11.95 19.69
CA LEU A 339 -8.74 -13.38 19.47
C LEU A 339 -8.70 -13.75 17.99
N ASP A 340 -9.20 -12.89 17.12
CA ASP A 340 -9.09 -13.06 15.66
C ASP A 340 -7.62 -13.12 15.22
N GLN A 341 -6.78 -12.20 15.69
CA GLN A 341 -5.34 -12.18 15.40
C GLN A 341 -4.63 -13.44 15.91
N LEU A 342 -5.00 -13.92 17.09
CA LEU A 342 -4.47 -15.16 17.63
C LEU A 342 -4.94 -16.37 16.80
N GLY A 343 -6.17 -16.34 16.27
CA GLY A 343 -6.71 -17.33 15.34
C GLY A 343 -5.95 -17.36 14.02
N ASP A 344 -5.60 -16.21 13.47
CA ASP A 344 -4.84 -16.12 12.21
C ASP A 344 -3.46 -16.77 12.35
N ILE A 345 -2.74 -16.52 13.44
CA ILE A 345 -1.41 -17.15 13.67
C ILE A 345 -1.52 -18.63 14.02
N TYR A 346 -2.59 -19.05 14.70
CA TYR A 346 -2.89 -20.47 14.93
C TYR A 346 -3.11 -21.19 13.60
N TYR A 347 -3.94 -20.62 12.72
CA TYR A 347 -4.19 -21.17 11.39
C TYR A 347 -2.90 -21.30 10.58
N LEU A 348 -2.08 -20.23 10.56
CA LEU A 348 -0.79 -20.25 9.88
C LEU A 348 0.16 -21.33 10.41
N ALA A 349 0.27 -21.46 11.75
CA ALA A 349 1.09 -22.50 12.37
C ALA A 349 0.61 -23.91 12.02
N SER A 350 -0.72 -24.11 12.01
CA SER A 350 -1.35 -25.38 11.61
C SER A 350 -1.08 -25.68 10.13
N TYR A 351 -1.22 -24.68 9.27
CA TYR A 351 -0.96 -24.79 7.84
C TYR A 351 0.50 -25.13 7.53
N ALA A 352 1.44 -24.61 8.32
CA ALA A 352 2.88 -24.85 8.22
C ALA A 352 3.36 -26.10 8.99
N ASP A 353 2.46 -26.95 9.52
CA ASP A 353 2.74 -28.17 10.31
C ASP A 353 3.61 -27.91 11.56
N ARG A 354 3.39 -26.77 12.24
CA ARG A 354 4.12 -26.38 13.46
C ARG A 354 3.45 -26.95 14.72
N LYS A 355 3.47 -28.27 14.87
CA LYS A 355 2.70 -29.02 15.89
C LYS A 355 2.92 -28.59 17.34
N GLU A 356 4.15 -28.24 17.70
CA GLU A 356 4.47 -27.80 19.05
C GLU A 356 3.81 -26.45 19.36
N VAL A 357 3.93 -25.48 18.45
CA VAL A 357 3.32 -24.15 18.59
C VAL A 357 1.80 -24.25 18.60
N VAL A 358 1.22 -25.09 17.74
CA VAL A 358 -0.23 -25.36 17.71
C VAL A 358 -0.70 -25.95 19.05
N ALA A 359 0.05 -26.87 19.64
CA ALA A 359 -0.29 -27.45 20.94
C ALA A 359 -0.26 -26.40 22.07
N GLU A 360 0.75 -25.52 22.07
CA GLU A 360 0.86 -24.41 23.03
C GLU A 360 -0.34 -23.45 22.94
N LEU A 361 -0.75 -23.08 21.72
CA LEU A 361 -1.90 -22.23 21.48
C LEU A 361 -3.22 -22.92 21.87
N ASN A 362 -3.36 -24.22 21.59
CA ASN A 362 -4.52 -25.02 22.00
C ASN A 362 -4.70 -25.04 23.52
N ASP A 363 -3.64 -25.15 24.28
CA ASP A 363 -3.70 -25.14 25.74
C ASP A 363 -4.21 -23.80 26.26
N TYR A 364 -3.82 -22.69 25.65
CA TYR A 364 -4.35 -21.37 25.98
C TYR A 364 -5.84 -21.25 25.66
N TYR A 365 -6.26 -21.65 24.48
CA TYR A 365 -7.67 -21.59 24.08
C TYR A 365 -8.57 -22.45 24.98
N ARG A 366 -8.10 -23.64 25.37
CA ARG A 366 -8.81 -24.47 26.36
C ARG A 366 -8.96 -23.74 27.71
N SER A 367 -7.99 -22.96 28.12
CA SER A 367 -8.08 -22.16 29.35
C SER A 367 -9.16 -21.08 29.28
N LEU A 368 -9.49 -20.59 28.07
CA LEU A 368 -10.57 -19.65 27.80
C LEU A 368 -11.93 -20.35 27.60
N GLY A 369 -12.00 -21.69 27.64
CA GLY A 369 -13.22 -22.47 27.39
C GLY A 369 -13.62 -22.57 25.92
N VAL A 370 -12.70 -22.27 24.96
CA VAL A 370 -12.93 -22.39 23.54
C VAL A 370 -12.58 -23.80 23.07
N SER A 371 -13.49 -24.46 22.33
CA SER A 371 -13.25 -25.79 21.76
C SER A 371 -12.43 -25.73 20.47
N GLU A 372 -11.66 -26.80 20.18
CA GLU A 372 -10.85 -26.90 18.96
C GLU A 372 -11.70 -26.75 17.67
N GLU A 373 -12.94 -27.23 17.67
CA GLU A 373 -13.84 -27.10 16.52
C GLU A 373 -14.20 -25.64 16.18
N ASN A 374 -14.23 -24.77 17.21
CA ASN A 374 -14.51 -23.35 17.01
C ASN A 374 -13.28 -22.56 16.57
N LEU A 375 -12.07 -23.09 16.71
CA LEU A 375 -10.81 -22.42 16.35
C LEU A 375 -10.54 -22.44 14.84
N ILE A 376 -10.90 -23.52 14.17
CA ILE A 376 -10.72 -23.67 12.72
C ILE A 376 -11.64 -22.69 11.96
N ASP A 377 -12.78 -22.34 12.54
CA ASP A 377 -13.76 -21.42 11.93
C ASP A 377 -13.37 -19.94 12.07
N VAL A 378 -12.50 -19.59 13.01
CA VAL A 378 -12.04 -18.21 13.26
C VAL A 378 -10.92 -17.80 12.30
N GLY A 379 -9.94 -18.69 12.03
CA GLY A 379 -8.79 -18.41 11.17
C GLY A 379 -9.08 -18.40 9.65
N ASP A 380 -10.22 -18.97 9.21
CA ASP A 380 -10.53 -19.14 7.78
C ASP A 380 -11.00 -17.84 7.08
N LYS A 381 -11.15 -16.72 7.79
CA LYS A 381 -11.89 -15.56 7.28
C LYS A 381 -11.05 -14.35 6.83
N ARG A 382 -9.78 -14.18 7.23
CA ARG A 382 -9.07 -12.91 7.03
C ARG A 382 -7.76 -12.98 6.25
N GLN A 383 -6.86 -13.91 6.54
CA GLN A 383 -5.57 -14.02 5.85
C GLN A 383 -5.26 -15.48 5.53
N GLN A 384 -5.58 -15.90 4.31
CA GLN A 384 -5.10 -17.21 3.84
C GLN A 384 -3.63 -17.12 3.45
N PRO A 385 -2.78 -18.09 3.89
CA PRO A 385 -1.39 -18.15 3.45
C PRO A 385 -1.28 -18.19 1.93
N ASP A 386 -0.25 -17.55 1.39
CA ASP A 386 0.06 -17.62 -0.03
C ASP A 386 0.42 -19.06 -0.40
N SER A 387 -0.54 -19.79 -0.94
CA SER A 387 -0.38 -21.21 -1.30
C SER A 387 0.68 -21.45 -2.38
N ALA A 388 1.10 -20.41 -3.10
CA ALA A 388 2.21 -20.48 -4.06
C ALA A 388 3.58 -20.46 -3.37
N LEU A 389 3.66 -19.85 -2.18
CA LEU A 389 4.88 -19.78 -1.37
C LEU A 389 4.93 -20.86 -0.29
N LEU A 390 3.81 -21.06 0.38
CA LEU A 390 3.68 -22.02 1.48
C LEU A 390 2.59 -23.04 1.12
N PRO A 391 2.95 -24.19 0.52
CA PRO A 391 1.98 -25.24 0.23
C PRO A 391 1.46 -25.86 1.53
N ALA A 392 0.16 -26.18 1.58
CA ALA A 392 -0.43 -26.84 2.74
C ALA A 392 0.32 -28.12 3.10
N ALA A 393 0.54 -28.36 4.38
CA ALA A 393 1.10 -29.62 4.87
C ALA A 393 0.18 -30.79 4.45
N LYS A 394 0.79 -31.86 3.96
CA LYS A 394 0.08 -33.05 3.46
C LYS A 394 -0.40 -33.94 4.61
#